data_ebc81572d906adb1c6cb37bee26b9681
#
_entry.id   ebc81572d906adb1c6cb37bee26b9681
#
_cell.length_a   1.000
_cell.length_b   1.000
_cell.length_c   1.000
_cell.angle_alpha   90.00
_cell.angle_beta   90.00
_cell.angle_gamma   90.00
#
_symmetry.space_group_name_H-M   'P 1'
#
loop_
_entity.id
_entity.type
_entity.pdbx_description
1 polymer ?
#
loop_
_entity_poly.entity_id
_entity_poly.type
_entity_poly.pdbx_seq_one_letter_code
_entity_poly.pdbx_strand_id
1 'polypeptide(L)'
;MAGLTIVADVSEEPISADNVREYAHIDDGVETTVINNMIKSSRLYVENYLGRSLLNRTLKYSIDYVDEVDQPLWEGTRIGPDMTIRRRYLQLPRPPVVSVTHVKSFDDADTETTLASSKYYLDNQREPARIVLRNGETWPTALRVANTIEVTYVSGYGAAR
;
A
#
# COMPACT_ATOMS: atom_id res chain seq x y z
N MET A 1 -3.45 -5.54 -13.95
CA MET A 1 -4.21 -5.63 -12.67
C MET A 1 -3.26 -5.26 -11.54
N ALA A 2 -3.72 -4.65 -10.46
CA ALA A 2 -2.84 -4.29 -9.35
C ALA A 2 -3.16 -5.15 -8.13
N GLY A 3 -2.13 -5.60 -7.42
CA GLY A 3 -2.24 -6.41 -6.21
C GLY A 3 -1.71 -5.68 -4.98
N LEU A 4 -2.42 -5.76 -3.85
CA LEU A 4 -1.96 -5.22 -2.58
C LEU A 4 -1.86 -6.35 -1.55
N THR A 5 -0.69 -6.51 -0.95
CA THR A 5 -0.41 -7.56 0.03
C THR A 5 0.16 -6.95 1.31
N ILE A 6 -0.24 -7.46 2.45
CA ILE A 6 0.35 -7.10 3.74
C ILE A 6 1.62 -7.95 3.92
N VAL A 7 2.77 -7.30 4.05
CA VAL A 7 4.07 -7.95 4.31
C VAL A 7 4.29 -8.12 5.81
N ALA A 8 4.03 -7.06 6.57
CA ALA A 8 4.04 -7.09 8.03
C ALA A 8 2.82 -6.32 8.54
N ASP A 9 1.99 -7.00 9.32
CA ASP A 9 0.83 -6.40 9.99
C ASP A 9 1.29 -5.63 11.23
N VAL A 10 0.37 -4.93 11.85
CA VAL A 10 0.61 -4.17 13.07
C VAL A 10 1.08 -5.09 14.21
N SER A 11 2.01 -4.60 15.02
CA SER A 11 2.52 -5.33 16.20
C SER A 11 1.57 -5.23 17.39
N GLU A 12 0.81 -4.14 17.48
CA GLU A 12 -0.12 -3.85 18.55
C GLU A 12 -1.42 -3.29 17.99
N GLU A 13 -2.53 -3.55 18.63
CA GLU A 13 -3.83 -3.01 18.26
C GLU A 13 -4.04 -1.60 18.83
N PRO A 14 -4.92 -0.77 18.24
CA PRO A 14 -5.09 0.64 18.64
C PRO A 14 -5.69 0.81 20.04
N ILE A 15 -6.34 -0.21 20.56
CA ILE A 15 -6.92 -0.25 21.90
C ILE A 15 -6.59 -1.61 22.57
N SER A 16 -6.41 -1.59 23.88
CA SER A 16 -6.16 -2.82 24.64
C SER A 16 -7.47 -3.55 25.00
N ALA A 17 -7.35 -4.84 25.29
CA ALA A 17 -8.49 -5.62 25.80
C ALA A 17 -9.04 -5.06 27.12
N ASP A 18 -8.17 -4.50 27.96
CA ASP A 18 -8.55 -3.92 29.25
C ASP A 18 -9.38 -2.65 29.06
N ASN A 19 -9.01 -1.79 28.10
CA ASN A 19 -9.81 -0.62 27.76
C ASN A 19 -11.20 -1.00 27.24
N VAL A 20 -11.31 -2.10 26.46
CA VAL A 20 -12.59 -2.60 25.99
C VAL A 20 -13.43 -3.14 27.15
N ARG A 21 -12.83 -3.88 28.09
CA ARG A 21 -13.52 -4.39 29.27
C ARG A 21 -14.08 -3.26 30.12
N GLU A 22 -13.26 -2.27 30.41
CA GLU A 22 -13.65 -1.09 31.19
C GLU A 22 -14.81 -0.34 30.53
N TYR A 23 -14.69 -0.06 29.24
CA TYR A 23 -15.71 0.69 28.50
C TYR A 23 -17.04 -0.07 28.37
N ALA A 24 -16.97 -1.36 28.09
CA ALA A 24 -18.16 -2.19 27.85
C ALA A 24 -18.71 -2.88 29.12
N HIS A 25 -18.10 -2.65 30.29
CA HIS A 25 -18.45 -3.30 31.55
C HIS A 25 -18.49 -4.83 31.44
N ILE A 26 -17.47 -5.41 30.79
CA ILE A 26 -17.37 -6.85 30.59
C ILE A 26 -16.65 -7.46 31.79
N ASP A 27 -17.24 -8.50 32.38
CA ASP A 27 -16.65 -9.25 33.48
C ASP A 27 -15.34 -9.93 33.09
N ASP A 28 -14.43 -10.12 34.07
CA ASP A 28 -13.11 -10.75 33.88
C ASP A 28 -13.18 -12.22 33.38
N GLY A 29 -14.36 -12.83 33.37
CA GLY A 29 -14.56 -14.19 32.87
C GLY A 29 -14.50 -14.35 31.35
N VAL A 30 -14.49 -13.25 30.57
CA VAL A 30 -14.38 -13.32 29.11
C VAL A 30 -12.91 -13.42 28.71
N GLU A 31 -12.61 -14.45 27.89
CA GLU A 31 -11.23 -14.68 27.43
C GLU A 31 -10.67 -13.47 26.65
N THR A 32 -9.49 -13.01 27.05
CA THR A 32 -8.77 -11.92 26.40
C THR A 32 -8.58 -12.15 24.89
N THR A 33 -8.39 -13.41 24.51
CA THR A 33 -8.22 -13.82 23.09
C THR A 33 -9.45 -13.45 22.25
N VAL A 34 -10.65 -13.64 22.80
CA VAL A 34 -11.91 -13.30 22.08
C VAL A 34 -11.99 -11.79 21.88
N ILE A 35 -11.70 -11.01 22.92
CA ILE A 35 -11.71 -9.54 22.84
C ILE A 35 -10.67 -9.04 21.83
N ASN A 36 -9.45 -9.57 21.85
CA ASN A 36 -8.41 -9.21 20.89
C ASN A 36 -8.81 -9.51 19.45
N ASN A 37 -9.46 -10.66 19.21
CA ASN A 37 -9.97 -11.01 17.89
C ASN A 37 -11.07 -10.04 17.42
N MET A 38 -11.94 -9.59 18.32
CA MET A 38 -12.96 -8.58 18.01
C MET A 38 -12.34 -7.22 17.69
N ILE A 39 -11.31 -6.79 18.45
CA ILE A 39 -10.59 -5.56 18.19
C ILE A 39 -9.94 -5.61 16.80
N LYS A 40 -9.22 -6.69 16.50
CA LYS A 40 -8.57 -6.90 15.20
C LYS A 40 -9.58 -6.89 14.05
N SER A 41 -10.68 -7.60 14.21
CA SER A 41 -11.74 -7.67 13.19
C SER A 41 -12.39 -6.31 12.95
N SER A 42 -12.65 -5.55 14.00
CA SER A 42 -13.21 -4.21 13.94
C SER A 42 -12.24 -3.24 13.24
N ARG A 43 -10.94 -3.29 13.58
CA ARG A 43 -9.91 -2.50 12.90
C ARG A 43 -9.88 -2.80 11.40
N LEU A 44 -9.81 -4.08 11.03
CA LEU A 44 -9.77 -4.49 9.63
C LEU A 44 -11.02 -4.05 8.87
N TYR A 45 -12.18 -4.12 9.51
CA TYR A 45 -13.43 -3.64 8.91
C TYR A 45 -13.38 -2.13 8.62
N VAL A 46 -12.97 -1.34 9.62
CA VAL A 46 -12.87 0.13 9.48
C VAL A 46 -11.83 0.51 8.43
N GLU A 47 -10.65 -0.13 8.44
CA GLU A 47 -9.60 0.11 7.44
C GLU A 47 -10.06 -0.22 6.02
N ASN A 48 -10.82 -1.31 5.85
CA ASN A 48 -11.36 -1.67 4.55
C ASN A 48 -12.44 -0.69 4.08
N TYR A 49 -13.32 -0.26 5.00
CA TYR A 49 -14.36 0.71 4.70
C TYR A 49 -13.78 2.07 4.31
N LEU A 50 -12.77 2.55 5.03
CA LEU A 50 -12.11 3.83 4.77
C LEU A 50 -11.10 3.77 3.61
N GLY A 51 -10.65 2.57 3.20
CA GLY A 51 -9.56 2.41 2.24
C GLY A 51 -8.20 2.91 2.76
N ARG A 52 -8.01 2.96 4.09
CA ARG A 52 -6.83 3.51 4.77
C ARG A 52 -6.19 2.52 5.72
N SER A 53 -4.92 2.75 6.08
CA SER A 53 -4.26 2.06 7.18
C SER A 53 -4.34 2.93 8.44
N LEU A 54 -4.89 2.41 9.54
CA LEU A 54 -4.97 3.14 10.80
C LEU A 54 -3.64 3.14 11.54
N LEU A 55 -2.98 2.00 11.59
CA LEU A 55 -1.68 1.83 12.25
C LEU A 55 -0.61 1.52 11.22
N ASN A 56 0.65 1.79 11.59
CA ASN A 56 1.79 1.53 10.73
C ASN A 56 1.92 0.04 10.44
N ARG A 57 1.92 -0.28 9.17
CA ARG A 57 2.22 -1.62 8.66
C ARG A 57 2.95 -1.55 7.33
N THR A 58 3.61 -2.64 6.99
CA THR A 58 4.34 -2.75 5.73
C THR A 58 3.45 -3.41 4.68
N LEU A 59 3.26 -2.71 3.59
CA LEU A 59 2.48 -3.14 2.45
C LEU A 59 3.38 -3.35 1.23
N LYS A 60 3.01 -4.31 0.39
CA LYS A 60 3.59 -4.52 -0.93
C LYS A 60 2.51 -4.30 -1.98
N TYR A 61 2.77 -3.39 -2.88
CA TYR A 61 1.90 -3.08 -4.00
C TYR A 61 2.56 -3.54 -5.30
N SER A 62 1.93 -4.48 -5.98
CA SER A 62 2.39 -5.07 -7.24
C SER A 62 1.54 -4.57 -8.39
N ILE A 63 2.17 -4.23 -9.50
CA ILE A 63 1.51 -3.64 -10.66
C ILE A 63 1.98 -4.38 -11.91
N ASP A 64 1.04 -4.65 -12.81
CA ASP A 64 1.32 -5.20 -14.11
C ASP A 64 1.83 -4.12 -15.06
N TYR A 65 2.73 -4.49 -15.96
CA TYR A 65 3.10 -3.63 -17.09
C TYR A 65 1.93 -3.54 -18.07
N VAL A 66 1.53 -2.33 -18.36
CA VAL A 66 0.54 -2.07 -19.40
C VAL A 66 1.28 -1.45 -20.57
N ASP A 67 1.45 -2.22 -21.62
CA ASP A 67 2.02 -1.73 -22.88
C ASP A 67 1.19 -0.54 -23.42
N GLU A 68 1.85 0.34 -24.19
CA GLU A 68 1.19 1.49 -24.80
C GLU A 68 0.17 1.06 -25.87
N VAL A 69 -0.93 0.51 -25.43
CA VAL A 69 -2.09 0.48 -26.31
C VAL A 69 -2.60 1.91 -26.39
N ASP A 70 -2.47 2.49 -27.55
CA ASP A 70 -3.12 3.74 -27.95
C ASP A 70 -4.65 3.56 -27.85
N GLN A 71 -5.15 3.58 -26.62
CA GLN A 71 -6.59 3.65 -26.43
C GLN A 71 -6.98 5.13 -26.55
N PRO A 72 -7.78 5.46 -27.54
CA PRO A 72 -8.18 6.84 -27.74
C PRO A 72 -8.95 7.35 -26.53
N LEU A 73 -8.52 8.47 -25.99
CA LEU A 73 -9.07 9.13 -24.80
C LEU A 73 -10.58 9.46 -24.89
N TRP A 74 -11.17 9.33 -26.09
CA TRP A 74 -12.56 9.70 -26.36
C TRP A 74 -13.60 8.64 -25.95
N GLU A 75 -13.19 7.40 -25.66
CA GLU A 75 -14.12 6.31 -25.28
C GLU A 75 -14.55 6.34 -23.81
N GLY A 76 -14.22 7.37 -23.07
CA GLY A 76 -14.62 7.52 -21.68
C GLY A 76 -14.04 6.46 -20.74
N THR A 77 -13.06 5.71 -21.21
CA THR A 77 -12.37 4.71 -20.39
C THR A 77 -11.61 5.43 -19.28
N ARG A 78 -12.08 5.31 -18.06
CA ARG A 78 -11.36 5.83 -16.90
C ARG A 78 -10.02 5.11 -16.84
N ILE A 79 -8.96 5.87 -16.96
CA ILE A 79 -7.59 5.40 -16.74
C ILE A 79 -7.54 4.91 -15.28
N GLY A 80 -7.51 3.60 -15.09
CA GLY A 80 -7.36 3.00 -13.76
C GLY A 80 -6.01 3.35 -13.15
N PRO A 81 -5.80 3.10 -11.85
CA PRO A 81 -4.53 3.35 -11.17
C PRO A 81 -3.34 2.65 -11.86
N ASP A 82 -3.58 1.56 -12.57
CA ASP A 82 -2.56 0.77 -13.27
C ASP A 82 -1.95 1.49 -14.48
N MET A 83 -2.63 2.47 -15.05
CA MET A 83 -2.09 3.25 -16.18
C MET A 83 -1.18 4.42 -15.73
N THR A 84 -0.97 4.58 -14.44
CA THR A 84 -0.11 5.64 -13.90
C THR A 84 1.39 5.39 -14.11
N ILE A 85 1.81 4.17 -14.49
CA ILE A 85 3.22 3.89 -14.82
C ILE A 85 3.72 4.72 -16.01
N ARG A 86 2.88 5.07 -16.97
CA ARG A 86 3.24 5.95 -18.11
C ARG A 86 3.53 7.38 -17.70
N ARG A 87 2.97 7.81 -16.59
CA ARG A 87 3.26 9.11 -16.02
C ARG A 87 4.52 8.97 -15.16
N ARG A 88 5.22 10.05 -14.96
CA ARG A 88 6.40 10.08 -14.09
C ARG A 88 6.11 9.77 -12.62
N TYR A 89 4.92 9.25 -12.32
CA TYR A 89 4.52 8.93 -10.95
C TYR A 89 3.63 7.69 -10.89
N LEU A 90 3.71 7.01 -9.75
CA LEU A 90 2.92 5.86 -9.36
C LEU A 90 2.18 6.17 -8.07
N GLN A 91 0.86 6.06 -8.07
CA GLN A 91 0.04 6.25 -6.86
C GLN A 91 0.10 5.02 -5.96
N LEU A 92 0.19 5.25 -4.66
CA LEU A 92 0.21 4.21 -3.65
C LEU A 92 -1.15 4.13 -2.94
N PRO A 93 -1.78 2.95 -2.88
CA PRO A 93 -3.03 2.76 -2.16
C PRO A 93 -2.83 2.78 -0.63
N ARG A 94 -3.93 2.80 0.10
CA ARG A 94 -3.95 2.74 1.57
C ARG A 94 -3.18 3.89 2.24
N PRO A 95 -3.57 5.14 2.04
CA PRO A 95 -2.97 6.27 2.76
C PRO A 95 -3.20 6.17 4.29
N PRO A 96 -2.45 6.94 5.11
CA PRO A 96 -1.33 7.77 4.72
C PRO A 96 -0.05 6.95 4.53
N VAL A 97 0.76 7.31 3.54
CA VAL A 97 2.06 6.66 3.29
C VAL A 97 3.14 7.41 4.08
N VAL A 98 3.86 6.68 4.90
CA VAL A 98 4.93 7.21 5.76
C VAL A 98 6.26 7.21 5.01
N SER A 99 6.63 6.06 4.45
CA SER A 99 7.92 5.89 3.77
C SER A 99 7.86 4.76 2.73
N VAL A 100 8.76 4.82 1.76
CA VAL A 100 8.98 3.75 0.78
C VAL A 100 10.25 3.02 1.16
N THR A 101 10.16 1.70 1.31
CA THR A 101 11.30 0.85 1.64
C THR A 101 12.15 0.58 0.40
N HIS A 102 11.51 0.10 -0.66
CA HIS A 102 12.17 -0.13 -1.95
C HIS A 102 11.13 -0.22 -3.08
N VAL A 103 11.62 0.02 -4.27
CA VAL A 103 10.89 -0.18 -5.53
C VAL A 103 11.69 -1.20 -6.34
N LYS A 104 11.06 -2.30 -6.70
CA LYS A 104 11.66 -3.38 -7.47
C LYS A 104 10.97 -3.50 -8.82
N SER A 105 11.72 -3.91 -9.82
CA SER A 105 11.20 -4.26 -11.14
C SER A 105 11.72 -5.64 -11.54
N PHE A 106 10.95 -6.33 -12.36
CA PHE A 106 11.25 -7.67 -12.85
C PHE A 106 11.25 -7.68 -14.36
N ASP A 107 12.30 -8.23 -14.95
CA ASP A 107 12.39 -8.42 -16.40
C ASP A 107 11.73 -9.73 -16.87
N ASP A 108 11.74 -9.99 -18.18
CA ASP A 108 11.15 -11.21 -18.76
C ASP A 108 11.84 -12.51 -18.30
N ALA A 109 13.04 -12.41 -17.75
CA ALA A 109 13.78 -13.53 -17.17
C ALA A 109 13.55 -13.67 -15.65
N ASP A 110 12.58 -12.95 -15.09
CA ASP A 110 12.28 -12.85 -13.65
C ASP A 110 13.45 -12.28 -12.82
N THR A 111 14.40 -11.58 -13.46
CA THR A 111 15.52 -10.95 -12.74
C THR A 111 15.02 -9.71 -12.01
N GLU A 112 15.30 -9.68 -10.71
CA GLU A 112 14.93 -8.56 -9.86
C GLU A 112 15.94 -7.42 -9.97
N THR A 113 15.48 -6.22 -10.20
CA THR A 113 16.28 -4.99 -10.16
C THR A 113 15.67 -3.99 -9.21
N THR A 114 16.42 -3.53 -8.20
CA THR A 114 15.98 -2.50 -7.29
C THR A 114 16.26 -1.12 -7.86
N LEU A 115 15.22 -0.29 -7.98
CA LEU A 115 15.37 1.09 -8.42
C LEU A 115 16.04 1.91 -7.31
N ALA A 116 17.16 2.56 -7.64
CA ALA A 116 17.90 3.39 -6.68
C ALA A 116 17.01 4.52 -6.13
N SER A 117 17.04 4.73 -4.82
CA SER A 117 16.25 5.79 -4.14
C SER A 117 16.60 7.20 -4.62
N SER A 118 17.78 7.39 -5.23
CA SER A 118 18.18 8.64 -5.86
C SER A 118 17.39 8.98 -7.12
N LYS A 119 16.70 8.00 -7.74
CA LYS A 119 15.94 8.18 -8.99
C LYS A 119 14.51 8.63 -8.79
N TYR A 120 13.97 8.52 -7.58
CA TYR A 120 12.60 8.88 -7.26
C TYR A 120 12.52 9.62 -5.93
N TYR A 121 11.33 10.12 -5.61
CA TYR A 121 10.98 10.62 -4.28
C TYR A 121 9.52 10.28 -3.97
N LEU A 122 9.21 10.19 -2.68
CA LEU A 122 7.86 10.04 -2.19
C LEU A 122 7.21 11.42 -2.06
N ASP A 123 6.12 11.64 -2.77
CA ASP A 123 5.23 12.79 -2.59
C ASP A 123 4.03 12.35 -1.75
N ASN A 124 4.13 12.60 -0.44
CA ASN A 124 3.07 12.32 0.54
C ASN A 124 2.36 13.60 1.04
N GLN A 125 2.58 14.72 0.36
CA GLN A 125 1.87 15.98 0.65
C GLN A 125 0.40 15.94 0.20
N ARG A 126 0.03 14.91 -0.52
CA ARG A 126 -1.32 14.69 -1.07
C ARG A 126 -1.77 13.26 -0.86
N GLU A 127 -3.08 13.04 -0.95
CA GLU A 127 -3.69 11.73 -0.93
C GLU A 127 -4.44 11.46 -2.26
N PRO A 128 -4.23 10.27 -2.85
CA PRO A 128 -3.25 9.27 -2.48
C PRO A 128 -1.81 9.74 -2.71
N ALA A 129 -0.89 9.29 -1.84
CA ALA A 129 0.53 9.54 -1.99
C ALA A 129 1.07 8.89 -3.28
N ARG A 130 2.19 9.38 -3.78
CA ARG A 130 2.77 8.87 -5.01
C ARG A 130 4.29 8.83 -4.98
N ILE A 131 4.84 7.85 -5.68
CA ILE A 131 6.26 7.83 -6.04
C ILE A 131 6.42 8.61 -7.33
N VAL A 132 7.31 9.58 -7.35
CA VAL A 132 7.57 10.44 -8.52
C VAL A 132 9.01 10.26 -8.96
N LEU A 133 9.22 9.97 -10.25
CA LEU A 133 10.56 9.93 -10.83
C LEU A 133 11.16 11.33 -10.93
N ARG A 134 12.46 11.42 -10.63
CA ARG A 134 13.19 12.68 -10.78
C ARG A 134 13.34 13.06 -12.25
N ASN A 135 13.65 14.32 -12.50
CA ASN A 135 13.83 14.82 -13.86
C ASN A 135 14.97 14.07 -14.57
N GLY A 136 14.69 13.64 -15.82
CA GLY A 136 15.62 12.82 -16.60
C GLY A 136 15.55 11.31 -16.35
N GLU A 137 14.87 10.86 -15.29
CA GLU A 137 14.71 9.44 -15.01
C GLU A 137 13.47 8.86 -15.70
N THR A 138 13.54 7.58 -16.04
CA THR A 138 12.46 6.80 -16.63
C THR A 138 12.22 5.52 -15.85
N TRP A 139 11.02 4.97 -15.94
CA TRP A 139 10.77 3.63 -15.45
C TRP A 139 11.59 2.62 -16.25
N PRO A 140 12.02 1.50 -15.62
CA PRO A 140 12.68 0.42 -16.34
C PRO A 140 11.85 -0.05 -17.54
N THR A 141 12.52 -0.46 -18.58
CA THR A 141 11.94 -1.05 -19.79
C THR A 141 12.28 -2.54 -19.86
N ALA A 142 11.73 -3.27 -20.81
CA ALA A 142 11.91 -4.73 -20.94
C ALA A 142 11.46 -5.50 -19.70
N LEU A 143 10.25 -5.23 -19.27
CA LEU A 143 9.64 -5.78 -18.06
C LEU A 143 8.71 -6.95 -18.41
N ARG A 144 8.58 -7.91 -17.50
CA ARG A 144 7.58 -8.98 -17.61
C ARG A 144 6.16 -8.40 -17.60
N VAL A 145 5.18 -9.16 -18.11
CA VAL A 145 3.80 -8.68 -18.28
C VAL A 145 3.05 -8.53 -16.94
N ALA A 146 3.27 -9.46 -16.02
CA ALA A 146 2.54 -9.50 -14.74
C ALA A 146 3.44 -9.21 -13.54
N ASN A 147 2.93 -8.49 -12.53
CA ASN A 147 3.66 -8.08 -11.31
C ASN A 147 5.03 -7.46 -11.63
N THR A 148 5.03 -6.59 -12.59
CA THR A 148 6.22 -5.99 -13.20
C THR A 148 7.01 -5.10 -12.26
N ILE A 149 6.29 -4.28 -11.48
CA ILE A 149 6.86 -3.37 -10.49
C ILE A 149 6.23 -3.71 -9.14
N GLU A 150 7.09 -3.90 -8.14
CA GLU A 150 6.69 -4.08 -6.76
C GLU A 150 7.21 -2.93 -5.90
N VAL A 151 6.32 -2.31 -5.15
CA VAL A 151 6.65 -1.25 -4.20
C VAL A 151 6.37 -1.74 -2.80
N THR A 152 7.40 -1.78 -1.96
CA THR A 152 7.25 -2.04 -0.52
C THR A 152 7.32 -0.71 0.22
N TYR A 153 6.31 -0.43 1.04
CA TYR A 153 6.18 0.84 1.74
C TYR A 153 5.47 0.67 3.08
N VAL A 154 5.67 1.66 3.96
CA VAL A 154 5.00 1.74 5.26
C VAL A 154 3.83 2.69 5.15
N SER A 155 2.66 2.25 5.61
CA SER A 155 1.43 3.03 5.63
C SER A 155 0.78 2.97 7.00
N GLY A 156 0.25 4.10 7.49
CA GLY A 156 -0.46 4.24 8.76
C GLY A 156 -0.25 5.60 9.41
N TYR A 157 -1.04 5.88 10.44
CA TYR A 157 -0.96 7.15 11.19
C TYR A 157 0.07 7.12 12.33
N GLY A 158 0.67 5.98 12.62
CA GLY A 158 1.65 5.81 13.69
C GLY A 158 1.58 4.42 14.30
N ALA A 159 2.36 4.22 15.38
CA ALA A 159 2.24 3.04 16.23
C ALA A 159 1.01 3.17 17.15
N ALA A 160 0.55 2.06 17.72
CA ALA A 160 -0.40 2.07 18.82
C ALA A 160 0.18 2.87 20.01
N ARG A 161 -0.66 3.56 20.77
CA ARG A 161 -0.28 4.33 21.98
C ARG A 161 -0.72 3.61 23.22
#